data_654422b6b0afa4c233ffd0c93b411e98
#
_entry.id   654422b6b0afa4c233ffd0c93b411e98
#
_cell.length_a   1.000
_cell.length_b   1.000
_cell.length_c   1.000
_cell.angle_alpha   90.00
_cell.angle_beta   90.00
_cell.angle_gamma   90.00
#
_symmetry.space_group_name_H-M   'P 1'
#
loop_
_entity.id
_entity.type
_entity.pdbx_description
1 polymer ?
#
loop_
_entity_poly.entity_id
_entity_poly.type
_entity_poly.pdbx_seq_one_letter_code
_entity_poly.pdbx_strand_id
1 'polypeptide(L)'
;MKISASIYSDKLRPLAEVIQDLDAHQVDLFHVDCNDDPSVFTDIAEIRKWSTTPIDLHLITEKPEAYFELLRENPVDYLTFQFEKLKAPLRLPKDIQGKKGIAITTDTPVDIFQGFSEFDFILIMATTPGQSGGKFDQHNFQKIRKFRKMYPTKSIHVDGGVNGEVSFILRNMGVSSCVSGSYLFNAPSIGQALMNLTKREIESSFQIKDFMVPADECPVCYSHLHSAKEIVQVVDQGKLGFALVLKDDGKLIGIVSSADIRKGVLKKWDEPQQINISDIMNTSPLTILETATVVELLKLIKTCSFPVMYMPVVNSIGHAVGIINFAHLIKGEI
;
A
#
# COMPACT_ATOMS: atom_id res chain seq x y z
N MET A 1 -3.43 1.40 -7.89
CA MET A 1 -2.51 0.28 -7.53
C MET A 1 -2.47 -0.68 -8.69
N LYS A 2 -1.29 -1.00 -9.20
CA LYS A 2 -1.10 -1.95 -10.30
C LYS A 2 -1.30 -3.39 -9.84
N ILE A 3 -1.80 -4.23 -10.74
CA ILE A 3 -1.89 -5.68 -10.54
C ILE A 3 -0.79 -6.35 -11.37
N SER A 4 0.13 -7.04 -10.69
CA SER A 4 1.20 -7.84 -11.29
C SER A 4 0.78 -9.31 -11.27
N ALA A 5 0.56 -9.90 -12.45
CA ALA A 5 0.08 -11.27 -12.55
C ALA A 5 1.26 -12.26 -12.45
N SER A 6 1.28 -13.14 -11.43
CA SER A 6 2.30 -14.18 -11.28
C SER A 6 2.06 -15.29 -12.32
N ILE A 7 2.73 -15.18 -13.47
CA ILE A 7 2.45 -15.98 -14.67
C ILE A 7 2.64 -17.49 -14.47
N TYR A 8 3.53 -17.90 -13.56
CA TYR A 8 3.77 -19.32 -13.26
C TYR A 8 2.75 -19.91 -12.25
N SER A 9 1.76 -19.14 -11.82
CA SER A 9 0.70 -19.66 -10.94
C SER A 9 -0.34 -20.49 -11.69
N ASP A 10 -0.48 -20.31 -13.02
CA ASP A 10 -1.21 -21.25 -13.88
C ASP A 10 -0.26 -22.38 -14.29
N LYS A 11 -0.53 -23.58 -13.81
CA LYS A 11 0.29 -24.78 -14.10
C LYS A 11 -0.35 -25.68 -15.14
N LEU A 12 -1.50 -25.30 -15.68
CA LEU A 12 -2.30 -26.15 -16.56
C LEU A 12 -2.17 -25.74 -18.03
N ARG A 13 -2.04 -24.43 -18.30
CA ARG A 13 -2.00 -23.88 -19.65
C ARG A 13 -0.56 -23.60 -20.12
N PRO A 14 -0.28 -23.71 -21.43
CA PRO A 14 0.96 -23.23 -22.02
C PRO A 14 1.17 -21.72 -21.71
N LEU A 15 2.42 -21.30 -21.52
CA LEU A 15 2.76 -19.92 -21.19
C LEU A 15 2.19 -18.91 -22.20
N ALA A 16 2.24 -19.24 -23.50
CA ALA A 16 1.70 -18.37 -24.56
C ALA A 16 0.20 -18.07 -24.38
N GLU A 17 -0.60 -19.08 -24.01
CA GLU A 17 -2.03 -18.90 -23.76
C GLU A 17 -2.29 -18.04 -22.51
N VAL A 18 -1.50 -18.26 -21.46
CA VAL A 18 -1.56 -17.45 -20.23
C VAL A 18 -1.27 -15.98 -20.52
N ILE A 19 -0.21 -15.69 -21.29
CA ILE A 19 0.17 -14.33 -21.65
C ILE A 19 -0.91 -13.66 -22.51
N GLN A 20 -1.44 -14.36 -23.51
CA GLN A 20 -2.51 -13.83 -24.36
C GLN A 20 -3.79 -13.51 -23.59
N ASP A 21 -4.16 -14.35 -22.63
CA ASP A 21 -5.33 -14.15 -21.79
C ASP A 21 -5.15 -12.95 -20.85
N LEU A 22 -3.97 -12.81 -20.23
CA LEU A 22 -3.63 -11.68 -19.38
C LEU A 22 -3.60 -10.35 -20.16
N ASP A 23 -3.03 -10.34 -21.37
CA ASP A 23 -3.03 -9.18 -22.29
C ASP A 23 -4.43 -8.78 -22.72
N ALA A 24 -5.28 -9.75 -23.07
CA ALA A 24 -6.67 -9.50 -23.45
C ALA A 24 -7.45 -8.80 -22.33
N HIS A 25 -7.06 -9.01 -21.07
CA HIS A 25 -7.64 -8.38 -19.90
C HIS A 25 -6.87 -7.16 -19.40
N GLN A 26 -5.83 -6.70 -20.14
CA GLN A 26 -5.04 -5.50 -19.84
C GLN A 26 -4.45 -5.49 -18.41
N VAL A 27 -3.84 -6.60 -18.01
CA VAL A 27 -3.11 -6.68 -16.75
C VAL A 27 -1.94 -5.69 -16.77
N ASP A 28 -1.63 -5.06 -15.63
CA ASP A 28 -0.63 -3.99 -15.58
C ASP A 28 0.82 -4.48 -15.73
N LEU A 29 1.13 -5.67 -15.18
CA LEU A 29 2.48 -6.23 -15.14
C LEU A 29 2.42 -7.76 -15.21
N PHE A 30 3.45 -8.39 -15.78
CA PHE A 30 3.72 -9.81 -15.64
C PHE A 30 4.77 -10.04 -14.58
N HIS A 31 4.41 -10.72 -13.49
CA HIS A 31 5.34 -11.11 -12.44
C HIS A 31 5.98 -12.45 -12.77
N VAL A 32 7.31 -12.44 -12.76
CA VAL A 32 8.17 -13.58 -13.12
C VAL A 32 9.08 -13.89 -11.95
N ASP A 33 8.91 -15.06 -11.32
CA ASP A 33 9.78 -15.54 -10.27
C ASP A 33 10.97 -16.33 -10.86
N CYS A 34 12.18 -15.84 -10.64
CA CYS A 34 13.42 -16.55 -10.96
C CYS A 34 14.04 -17.14 -9.69
N ASN A 35 13.72 -18.39 -9.41
CA ASN A 35 14.24 -19.15 -8.26
C ASN A 35 15.57 -19.82 -8.61
N ASP A 36 16.60 -19.02 -8.86
CA ASP A 36 17.94 -19.48 -9.26
C ASP A 36 17.93 -20.34 -10.55
N ASP A 37 16.98 -20.08 -11.42
CA ASP A 37 16.79 -20.77 -12.70
C ASP A 37 16.96 -19.81 -13.88
N PRO A 38 18.09 -19.86 -14.61
CA PRO A 38 18.33 -18.98 -15.74
C PRO A 38 17.43 -19.24 -16.96
N SER A 39 16.74 -20.39 -17.04
CA SER A 39 15.82 -20.69 -18.14
C SER A 39 14.64 -19.71 -18.21
N VAL A 40 14.30 -19.07 -17.11
CA VAL A 40 13.29 -17.99 -17.02
C VAL A 40 13.54 -16.86 -18.04
N PHE A 41 14.81 -16.59 -18.38
CA PHE A 41 15.15 -15.56 -19.38
C PHE A 41 14.77 -15.97 -20.80
N THR A 42 14.68 -17.27 -21.09
CA THR A 42 14.10 -17.75 -22.35
C THR A 42 12.61 -17.44 -22.39
N ASP A 43 11.88 -17.66 -21.29
CA ASP A 43 10.48 -17.28 -21.20
C ASP A 43 10.28 -15.78 -21.38
N ILE A 44 11.12 -14.94 -20.73
CA ILE A 44 11.10 -13.48 -20.89
C ILE A 44 11.27 -13.09 -22.36
N ALA A 45 12.24 -13.67 -23.05
CA ALA A 45 12.48 -13.43 -24.47
C ALA A 45 11.27 -13.83 -25.35
N GLU A 46 10.61 -14.95 -25.05
CA GLU A 46 9.38 -15.36 -25.73
C GLU A 46 8.19 -14.43 -25.42
N ILE A 47 8.00 -14.07 -24.15
CA ILE A 47 6.95 -13.13 -23.74
C ILE A 47 7.07 -11.82 -24.52
N ARG A 48 8.28 -11.28 -24.69
CA ARG A 48 8.52 -10.04 -25.44
C ARG A 48 8.14 -10.12 -26.93
N LYS A 49 8.07 -11.33 -27.50
CA LYS A 49 7.55 -11.53 -28.88
C LYS A 49 6.03 -11.45 -28.95
N TRP A 50 5.35 -11.77 -27.86
CA TRP A 50 3.88 -11.85 -27.80
C TRP A 50 3.23 -10.62 -27.20
N SER A 51 3.94 -9.93 -26.28
CA SER A 51 3.36 -8.86 -25.48
C SER A 51 4.35 -7.71 -25.22
N THR A 52 3.79 -6.51 -25.08
CA THR A 52 4.50 -5.30 -24.63
C THR A 52 4.22 -4.97 -23.16
N THR A 53 3.41 -5.75 -22.47
CA THR A 53 3.11 -5.57 -21.06
C THR A 53 4.41 -5.61 -20.24
N PRO A 54 4.63 -4.66 -19.33
CA PRO A 54 5.87 -4.58 -18.54
C PRO A 54 6.12 -5.84 -17.69
N ILE A 55 7.39 -6.23 -17.58
CA ILE A 55 7.84 -7.40 -16.81
C ILE A 55 8.38 -6.97 -15.45
N ASP A 56 7.90 -7.64 -14.42
CA ASP A 56 8.25 -7.50 -13.01
C ASP A 56 8.99 -8.76 -12.57
N LEU A 57 10.33 -8.76 -12.70
CA LEU A 57 11.18 -9.90 -12.40
C LEU A 57 11.60 -9.91 -10.92
N HIS A 58 11.31 -10.99 -10.23
CA HIS A 58 11.77 -11.26 -8.88
C HIS A 58 12.90 -12.30 -8.90
N LEU A 59 14.12 -11.84 -8.69
CA LEU A 59 15.35 -12.65 -8.71
C LEU A 59 15.68 -13.17 -7.31
N ILE A 60 15.51 -14.46 -7.10
CA ILE A 60 15.70 -15.16 -5.83
C ILE A 60 16.94 -16.04 -5.95
N THR A 61 18.12 -15.45 -5.74
CA THR A 61 19.42 -16.13 -5.89
C THR A 61 20.44 -15.64 -4.87
N GLU A 62 21.40 -16.47 -4.56
CA GLU A 62 22.55 -16.11 -3.73
C GLU A 62 23.68 -15.42 -4.54
N LYS A 63 23.61 -15.50 -5.88
CA LYS A 63 24.64 -15.00 -6.81
C LYS A 63 24.01 -14.13 -7.90
N PRO A 64 23.47 -12.95 -7.56
CA PRO A 64 22.81 -12.07 -8.53
C PRO A 64 23.69 -11.65 -9.70
N GLU A 65 25.01 -11.60 -9.50
CA GLU A 65 25.99 -11.27 -10.54
C GLU A 65 26.01 -12.27 -11.70
N ALA A 66 25.63 -13.51 -11.48
CA ALA A 66 25.54 -14.53 -12.53
C ALA A 66 24.44 -14.23 -13.57
N TYR A 67 23.50 -13.34 -13.21
CA TYR A 67 22.37 -12.98 -14.06
C TYR A 67 22.54 -11.64 -14.80
N PHE A 68 23.65 -10.91 -14.58
CA PHE A 68 23.78 -9.57 -15.14
C PHE A 68 23.87 -9.54 -16.68
N GLU A 69 24.49 -10.56 -17.31
CA GLU A 69 24.49 -10.66 -18.77
C GLU A 69 23.10 -10.97 -19.30
N LEU A 70 22.37 -11.90 -18.69
CA LEU A 70 21.00 -12.24 -19.06
C LEU A 70 20.07 -11.02 -18.93
N LEU A 71 20.26 -10.18 -17.90
CA LEU A 71 19.51 -8.95 -17.70
C LEU A 71 19.85 -7.84 -18.73
N ARG A 72 21.07 -7.84 -19.29
CA ARG A 72 21.46 -6.95 -20.39
C ARG A 72 20.80 -7.37 -21.70
N GLU A 73 20.82 -8.68 -21.96
CA GLU A 73 20.20 -9.26 -23.17
C GLU A 73 18.68 -9.19 -23.15
N ASN A 74 18.08 -9.35 -21.96
CA ASN A 74 16.63 -9.38 -21.75
C ASN A 74 16.23 -8.35 -20.68
N PRO A 75 16.18 -7.05 -21.01
CA PRO A 75 15.85 -6.02 -20.04
C PRO A 75 14.42 -6.14 -19.54
N VAL A 76 14.23 -5.89 -18.24
CA VAL A 76 12.94 -5.92 -17.55
C VAL A 76 12.58 -4.55 -16.99
N ASP A 77 11.30 -4.29 -16.77
CA ASP A 77 10.80 -2.99 -16.34
C ASP A 77 10.95 -2.79 -14.82
N TYR A 78 10.80 -3.87 -14.05
CA TYR A 78 11.02 -3.93 -12.61
C TYR A 78 11.93 -5.11 -12.30
N LEU A 79 12.93 -4.90 -11.46
CA LEU A 79 13.92 -5.90 -11.07
C LEU A 79 14.04 -5.90 -9.55
N THR A 80 13.60 -6.98 -8.93
CA THR A 80 13.59 -7.16 -7.48
C THR A 80 14.58 -8.24 -7.07
N PHE A 81 15.37 -8.00 -6.02
CA PHE A 81 16.29 -8.98 -5.43
C PHE A 81 15.78 -9.41 -4.06
N GLN A 82 15.81 -10.72 -3.77
CA GLN A 82 15.42 -11.24 -2.46
C GLN A 82 16.52 -11.01 -1.43
N PHE A 83 16.26 -10.15 -0.44
CA PHE A 83 17.25 -9.75 0.56
C PHE A 83 17.84 -10.95 1.32
N GLU A 84 17.00 -11.88 1.77
CA GLU A 84 17.42 -13.03 2.57
C GLU A 84 18.30 -14.05 1.81
N LYS A 85 18.37 -13.89 0.50
CA LYS A 85 19.25 -14.71 -0.35
C LYS A 85 20.61 -14.06 -0.59
N LEU A 86 20.75 -12.76 -0.39
CA LEU A 86 22.00 -12.05 -0.63
C LEU A 86 23.04 -12.42 0.43
N LYS A 87 24.13 -13.07 0.02
CA LYS A 87 25.26 -13.45 0.91
C LYS A 87 26.31 -12.34 1.05
N ALA A 88 26.28 -11.34 0.16
CA ALA A 88 27.19 -10.21 0.12
C ALA A 88 26.44 -8.93 -0.26
N PRO A 89 27.00 -7.74 -0.01
CA PRO A 89 26.44 -6.49 -0.47
C PRO A 89 26.25 -6.50 -1.98
N LEU A 90 25.02 -6.25 -2.43
CA LEU A 90 24.66 -6.22 -3.84
C LEU A 90 25.34 -5.03 -4.54
N ARG A 91 26.15 -5.31 -5.54
CA ARG A 91 26.81 -4.33 -6.40
C ARG A 91 26.19 -4.40 -7.80
N LEU A 92 25.16 -3.61 -8.01
CA LEU A 92 24.45 -3.61 -9.29
C LEU A 92 25.17 -2.68 -10.30
N PRO A 93 25.55 -3.19 -11.49
CA PRO A 93 26.08 -2.35 -12.57
C PRO A 93 25.06 -1.30 -13.01
N LYS A 94 25.53 -0.09 -13.34
CA LYS A 94 24.67 1.04 -13.72
C LYS A 94 23.93 0.86 -15.04
N ASP A 95 24.41 -0.01 -15.89
CA ASP A 95 23.85 -0.33 -17.20
C ASP A 95 22.68 -1.32 -17.16
N ILE A 96 22.43 -1.97 -16.01
CA ILE A 96 21.23 -2.79 -15.81
C ILE A 96 19.99 -1.90 -15.78
N GLN A 97 19.07 -2.11 -16.71
CA GLN A 97 17.86 -1.33 -16.89
C GLN A 97 16.75 -1.68 -15.88
N GLY A 98 15.65 -0.92 -15.91
CA GLY A 98 14.45 -1.12 -15.09
C GLY A 98 14.54 -0.51 -13.70
N LYS A 99 13.39 -0.38 -13.04
CA LYS A 99 13.29 0.06 -11.65
C LYS A 99 13.80 -1.03 -10.71
N LYS A 100 14.54 -0.63 -9.68
CA LYS A 100 15.20 -1.55 -8.75
C LYS A 100 14.42 -1.68 -7.45
N GLY A 101 14.21 -2.90 -6.99
CA GLY A 101 13.55 -3.23 -5.75
C GLY A 101 14.32 -4.21 -4.89
N ILE A 102 14.06 -4.18 -3.59
CA ILE A 102 14.50 -5.19 -2.66
C ILE A 102 13.28 -5.88 -2.05
N ALA A 103 13.24 -7.21 -2.12
CA ALA A 103 12.20 -8.03 -1.49
C ALA A 103 12.62 -8.43 -0.09
N ILE A 104 11.67 -8.39 0.85
CA ILE A 104 11.84 -8.86 2.23
C ILE A 104 10.67 -9.73 2.66
N THR A 105 10.94 -10.76 3.47
CA THR A 105 9.91 -11.59 4.09
C THR A 105 9.23 -10.89 5.27
N THR A 106 8.15 -11.47 5.81
CA THR A 106 7.44 -10.96 6.98
C THR A 106 8.36 -10.74 8.19
N ASP A 107 9.35 -11.60 8.40
CA ASP A 107 10.24 -11.54 9.57
C ASP A 107 11.35 -10.49 9.45
N THR A 108 11.71 -10.10 8.23
CA THR A 108 12.79 -9.13 7.99
C THR A 108 12.29 -7.69 8.22
N PRO A 109 12.95 -6.88 9.06
CA PRO A 109 12.52 -5.51 9.32
C PRO A 109 12.74 -4.59 8.11
N VAL A 110 11.87 -3.61 7.93
CA VAL A 110 11.96 -2.62 6.82
C VAL A 110 13.19 -1.71 6.92
N ASP A 111 13.82 -1.65 8.08
CA ASP A 111 15.01 -0.83 8.36
C ASP A 111 16.18 -1.20 7.45
N ILE A 112 16.22 -2.44 6.94
CA ILE A 112 17.27 -2.90 6.00
C ILE A 112 17.30 -2.06 4.72
N PHE A 113 16.17 -1.43 4.36
CA PHE A 113 16.08 -0.61 3.15
C PHE A 113 17.02 0.61 3.20
N GLN A 114 17.52 1.00 4.36
CA GLN A 114 18.54 2.05 4.47
C GLN A 114 19.78 1.72 3.62
N GLY A 115 20.17 0.46 3.55
CA GLY A 115 21.28 -0.03 2.70
C GLY A 115 20.95 -0.05 1.20
N PHE A 116 19.68 0.16 0.83
CA PHE A 116 19.16 0.15 -0.54
C PHE A 116 18.40 1.44 -0.86
N SER A 117 18.75 2.55 -0.22
CA SER A 117 18.04 3.84 -0.35
C SER A 117 18.03 4.40 -1.78
N GLU A 118 18.97 3.96 -2.63
CA GLU A 118 19.01 4.29 -4.07
C GLU A 118 17.96 3.51 -4.88
N PHE A 119 17.39 2.42 -4.35
CA PHE A 119 16.39 1.62 -5.04
C PHE A 119 15.04 2.35 -5.09
N ASP A 120 14.22 2.01 -6.07
CA ASP A 120 12.95 2.68 -6.35
C ASP A 120 11.83 2.23 -5.43
N PHE A 121 11.86 0.95 -4.99
CA PHE A 121 10.78 0.34 -4.23
C PHE A 121 11.23 -0.79 -3.31
N ILE A 122 10.35 -1.13 -2.36
CA ILE A 122 10.42 -2.37 -1.57
C ILE A 122 9.32 -3.32 -2.02
N LEU A 123 9.62 -4.62 -2.11
CA LEU A 123 8.64 -5.69 -2.25
C LEU A 123 8.49 -6.40 -0.89
N ILE A 124 7.30 -6.37 -0.32
CA ILE A 124 6.98 -7.06 0.94
C ILE A 124 6.33 -8.39 0.60
N MET A 125 7.06 -9.49 0.92
CA MET A 125 6.54 -10.84 0.78
C MET A 125 5.61 -11.14 1.94
N ALA A 126 4.31 -11.23 1.68
CA ALA A 126 3.29 -11.48 2.70
C ALA A 126 2.96 -12.97 2.89
N THR A 127 3.68 -13.82 2.19
CA THR A 127 3.68 -15.30 2.30
C THR A 127 5.10 -15.81 2.14
N THR A 128 5.31 -17.12 2.27
CA THR A 128 6.62 -17.74 1.98
C THR A 128 7.01 -17.52 0.52
N PRO A 129 8.19 -16.95 0.23
CA PRO A 129 8.65 -16.72 -1.14
C PRO A 129 8.61 -17.98 -2.00
N GLY A 130 8.13 -17.85 -3.25
CA GLY A 130 8.04 -18.94 -4.23
C GLY A 130 6.90 -19.94 -3.97
N GLN A 131 6.01 -19.69 -3.00
CA GLN A 131 4.82 -20.52 -2.75
C GLN A 131 3.55 -19.80 -3.23
N SER A 132 2.85 -20.41 -4.18
CA SER A 132 1.53 -19.95 -4.63
C SER A 132 0.42 -20.42 -3.70
N GLY A 133 -0.62 -19.59 -3.49
CA GLY A 133 -1.83 -19.96 -2.75
C GLY A 133 -1.79 -19.75 -1.23
N GLY A 134 -0.75 -19.11 -0.71
CA GLY A 134 -0.67 -18.73 0.71
C GLY A 134 -1.70 -17.66 1.10
N LYS A 135 -2.02 -17.58 2.40
CA LYS A 135 -2.84 -16.50 2.96
C LYS A 135 -1.96 -15.28 3.28
N PHE A 136 -2.50 -14.10 3.08
CA PHE A 136 -1.84 -12.85 3.47
C PHE A 136 -1.62 -12.80 4.99
N ASP A 137 -0.36 -12.57 5.38
CA ASP A 137 -0.04 -12.35 6.80
C ASP A 137 -0.28 -10.88 7.17
N GLN A 138 -1.24 -10.65 8.05
CA GLN A 138 -1.68 -9.31 8.49
C GLN A 138 -0.59 -8.49 9.19
N HIS A 139 0.48 -9.10 9.74
CA HIS A 139 1.62 -8.36 10.31
C HIS A 139 2.27 -7.45 9.28
N ASN A 140 2.14 -7.76 7.99
CA ASN A 140 2.67 -6.92 6.93
C ASN A 140 1.94 -5.57 6.78
N PHE A 141 0.72 -5.40 7.30
CA PHE A 141 0.09 -4.08 7.37
C PHE A 141 0.91 -3.11 8.21
N GLN A 142 1.42 -3.57 9.36
CA GLN A 142 2.31 -2.74 10.20
C GLN A 142 3.63 -2.41 9.49
N LYS A 143 4.22 -3.38 8.75
CA LYS A 143 5.43 -3.14 7.96
C LYS A 143 5.21 -2.09 6.86
N ILE A 144 4.09 -2.18 6.14
CA ILE A 144 3.72 -1.21 5.11
C ILE A 144 3.62 0.20 5.71
N ARG A 145 2.94 0.38 6.86
CA ARG A 145 2.86 1.68 7.54
C ARG A 145 4.24 2.19 7.96
N LYS A 146 5.05 1.33 8.61
CA LYS A 146 6.41 1.70 9.03
C LYS A 146 7.26 2.14 7.84
N PHE A 147 7.24 1.38 6.74
CA PHE A 147 8.01 1.74 5.55
C PHE A 147 7.53 3.07 4.93
N ARG A 148 6.21 3.27 4.82
CA ARG A 148 5.65 4.53 4.29
C ARG A 148 6.06 5.73 5.11
N LYS A 149 6.10 5.60 6.45
CA LYS A 149 6.56 6.65 7.36
C LYS A 149 8.05 6.98 7.18
N MET A 150 8.90 5.95 7.03
CA MET A 150 10.33 6.13 6.84
C MET A 150 10.71 6.63 5.44
N TYR A 151 10.01 6.18 4.41
CA TYR A 151 10.31 6.43 2.99
C TYR A 151 9.06 6.87 2.22
N PRO A 152 8.53 8.09 2.46
CA PRO A 152 7.23 8.54 1.92
C PRO A 152 7.19 8.64 0.39
N THR A 153 8.33 8.77 -0.27
CA THR A 153 8.44 8.89 -1.74
C THR A 153 8.72 7.57 -2.46
N LYS A 154 9.08 6.51 -1.72
CA LYS A 154 9.39 5.20 -2.31
C LYS A 154 8.12 4.40 -2.54
N SER A 155 8.11 3.62 -3.61
CA SER A 155 6.99 2.72 -3.92
C SER A 155 7.01 1.48 -3.00
N ILE A 156 5.82 0.98 -2.70
CA ILE A 156 5.63 -0.27 -1.96
C ILE A 156 4.93 -1.25 -2.88
N HIS A 157 5.54 -2.40 -3.08
CA HIS A 157 4.94 -3.55 -3.74
C HIS A 157 4.67 -4.64 -2.70
N VAL A 158 3.68 -5.48 -2.95
CA VAL A 158 3.30 -6.58 -2.04
C VAL A 158 3.09 -7.84 -2.85
N ASP A 159 3.64 -8.95 -2.38
CA ASP A 159 3.46 -10.27 -2.97
C ASP A 159 3.03 -11.28 -1.91
N GLY A 160 2.03 -12.09 -2.27
CA GLY A 160 1.53 -13.19 -1.46
C GLY A 160 0.15 -12.94 -0.85
N GLY A 161 -0.76 -13.88 -1.11
CA GLY A 161 -2.10 -13.93 -0.52
C GLY A 161 -3.04 -12.80 -0.90
N VAL A 162 -2.76 -12.07 -1.99
CA VAL A 162 -3.57 -10.93 -2.42
C VAL A 162 -4.85 -11.43 -3.11
N ASN A 163 -5.98 -11.12 -2.49
CA ASN A 163 -7.33 -11.33 -3.00
C ASN A 163 -8.08 -9.98 -3.02
N GLY A 164 -9.37 -9.96 -3.35
CA GLY A 164 -10.15 -8.72 -3.43
C GLY A 164 -10.15 -7.92 -2.12
N GLU A 165 -10.27 -8.60 -0.97
CA GLU A 165 -10.26 -8.00 0.36
C GLU A 165 -8.92 -7.34 0.68
N VAL A 166 -7.84 -8.11 0.56
CA VAL A 166 -6.47 -7.63 0.81
C VAL A 166 -6.12 -6.49 -0.15
N SER A 167 -6.46 -6.63 -1.43
CA SER A 167 -6.24 -5.60 -2.44
C SER A 167 -6.87 -4.26 -2.07
N PHE A 168 -8.12 -4.27 -1.56
CA PHE A 168 -8.77 -3.05 -1.08
C PHE A 168 -7.97 -2.39 0.05
N ILE A 169 -7.52 -3.17 1.05
CA ILE A 169 -6.76 -2.66 2.19
C ILE A 169 -5.41 -2.09 1.73
N LEU A 170 -4.69 -2.83 0.88
CA LEU A 170 -3.40 -2.41 0.34
C LEU A 170 -3.50 -1.08 -0.43
N ARG A 171 -4.58 -0.88 -1.22
CA ARG A 171 -4.84 0.40 -1.89
C ARG A 171 -5.05 1.53 -0.89
N ASN A 172 -5.83 1.29 0.18
CA ASN A 172 -6.04 2.28 1.23
C ASN A 172 -4.75 2.62 1.98
N MET A 173 -3.79 1.69 2.06
CA MET A 173 -2.48 1.91 2.67
C MET A 173 -1.47 2.55 1.70
N GLY A 174 -1.85 2.84 0.45
CA GLY A 174 -1.00 3.47 -0.54
C GLY A 174 0.04 2.55 -1.18
N VAL A 175 -0.24 1.23 -1.23
CA VAL A 175 0.58 0.28 -1.98
C VAL A 175 0.49 0.58 -3.47
N SER A 176 1.62 0.57 -4.16
CA SER A 176 1.72 0.95 -5.58
C SER A 176 1.46 -0.21 -6.53
N SER A 177 1.84 -1.42 -6.13
CA SER A 177 1.63 -2.65 -6.91
C SER A 177 1.40 -3.84 -6.01
N CYS A 178 0.58 -4.80 -6.44
CA CYS A 178 0.48 -6.09 -5.77
C CYS A 178 0.56 -7.24 -6.78
N VAL A 179 1.22 -8.32 -6.34
CA VAL A 179 1.30 -9.56 -7.09
C VAL A 179 0.11 -10.44 -6.75
N SER A 180 -0.54 -10.97 -7.76
CA SER A 180 -1.64 -11.93 -7.62
C SER A 180 -1.44 -13.10 -8.59
N GLY A 181 -1.46 -14.29 -8.06
CA GLY A 181 -1.27 -15.54 -8.84
C GLY A 181 -2.50 -16.42 -8.74
N SER A 182 -2.55 -17.33 -7.78
CA SER A 182 -3.65 -18.30 -7.63
C SER A 182 -5.03 -17.66 -7.59
N TYR A 183 -5.17 -16.44 -7.06
CA TYR A 183 -6.45 -15.74 -7.06
C TYR A 183 -6.93 -15.36 -8.46
N LEU A 184 -6.01 -14.97 -9.36
CA LEU A 184 -6.33 -14.68 -10.76
C LEU A 184 -6.76 -15.94 -11.52
N PHE A 185 -5.98 -17.02 -11.38
CA PHE A 185 -6.15 -18.21 -12.21
C PHE A 185 -7.18 -19.21 -11.69
N ASN A 186 -7.51 -19.17 -10.39
CA ASN A 186 -8.59 -20.00 -9.82
C ASN A 186 -9.98 -19.35 -9.93
N ALA A 187 -10.07 -18.12 -10.41
CA ALA A 187 -11.35 -17.46 -10.66
C ALA A 187 -12.02 -18.01 -11.93
N PRO A 188 -13.33 -17.86 -12.08
CA PRO A 188 -14.04 -18.26 -13.31
C PRO A 188 -13.51 -17.59 -14.59
N SER A 189 -12.92 -16.39 -14.48
CA SER A 189 -12.17 -15.71 -15.53
C SER A 189 -11.19 -14.69 -14.95
N ILE A 190 -10.12 -14.38 -15.68
CA ILE A 190 -9.15 -13.32 -15.35
C ILE A 190 -9.88 -11.98 -15.15
N GLY A 191 -10.79 -11.62 -16.07
CA GLY A 191 -11.56 -10.38 -15.98
C GLY A 191 -12.36 -10.26 -14.69
N GLN A 192 -12.99 -11.35 -14.22
CA GLN A 192 -13.73 -11.36 -12.96
C GLN A 192 -12.79 -11.19 -11.76
N ALA A 193 -11.63 -11.83 -11.78
CA ALA A 193 -10.63 -11.68 -10.72
C ALA A 193 -10.10 -10.24 -10.66
N LEU A 194 -9.73 -9.64 -11.80
CA LEU A 194 -9.28 -8.25 -11.89
C LEU A 194 -10.36 -7.28 -11.40
N MET A 195 -11.62 -7.49 -11.81
CA MET A 195 -12.73 -6.70 -11.27
C MET A 195 -12.81 -6.80 -9.75
N ASN A 196 -12.63 -7.99 -9.17
CA ASN A 196 -12.66 -8.16 -7.72
C ASN A 196 -11.46 -7.52 -7.02
N LEU A 197 -10.26 -7.58 -7.63
CA LEU A 197 -9.06 -6.91 -7.09
C LEU A 197 -9.16 -5.38 -7.14
N THR A 198 -9.98 -4.83 -8.04
CA THR A 198 -10.18 -3.38 -8.22
C THR A 198 -11.51 -2.87 -7.65
N LYS A 199 -12.42 -3.76 -7.25
CA LYS A 199 -13.75 -3.41 -6.72
C LYS A 199 -13.68 -2.54 -5.46
N ARG A 200 -14.68 -1.67 -5.34
CA ARG A 200 -14.96 -0.86 -4.15
C ARG A 200 -15.92 -1.54 -3.17
N GLU A 201 -16.52 -2.66 -3.56
CA GLU A 201 -17.44 -3.45 -2.73
C GLU A 201 -16.81 -4.81 -2.45
N ILE A 202 -16.57 -5.11 -1.18
CA ILE A 202 -15.83 -6.31 -0.75
C ILE A 202 -16.55 -6.93 0.42
N GLU A 203 -16.66 -8.26 0.41
CA GLU A 203 -16.89 -9.04 1.64
C GLU A 203 -15.54 -9.19 2.34
N SER A 204 -15.42 -8.64 3.54
CA SER A 204 -14.18 -8.61 4.31
C SER A 204 -14.39 -9.08 5.72
N SER A 205 -13.51 -9.95 6.20
CA SER A 205 -13.44 -10.36 7.62
C SER A 205 -12.50 -9.48 8.45
N PHE A 206 -11.66 -8.66 7.80
CA PHE A 206 -10.79 -7.73 8.51
C PHE A 206 -11.57 -6.63 9.20
N GLN A 207 -11.09 -6.27 10.39
CA GLN A 207 -11.61 -5.16 11.17
C GLN A 207 -10.76 -3.90 10.96
N ILE A 208 -11.36 -2.76 11.23
CA ILE A 208 -10.69 -1.45 11.07
C ILE A 208 -9.38 -1.38 11.85
N LYS A 209 -9.33 -1.97 13.06
CA LYS A 209 -8.11 -2.01 13.88
C LYS A 209 -6.92 -2.70 13.22
N ASP A 210 -7.17 -3.62 12.26
CA ASP A 210 -6.11 -4.40 11.62
C ASP A 210 -5.26 -3.56 10.65
N PHE A 211 -5.84 -2.47 10.10
CA PHE A 211 -5.17 -1.65 9.07
C PHE A 211 -5.27 -0.13 9.27
N MET A 212 -5.99 0.37 10.28
CA MET A 212 -6.01 1.79 10.63
C MET A 212 -4.60 2.32 10.93
N VAL A 213 -4.41 3.64 10.88
CA VAL A 213 -3.25 4.31 11.48
C VAL A 213 -3.55 4.43 12.97
N PRO A 214 -2.75 3.81 13.86
CA PRO A 214 -2.97 3.88 15.31
C PRO A 214 -2.87 5.32 15.85
N ALA A 215 -3.54 5.61 16.97
CA ALA A 215 -3.59 6.95 17.53
C ALA A 215 -2.21 7.49 17.97
N ASP A 216 -1.30 6.62 18.41
CA ASP A 216 0.08 6.96 18.77
C ASP A 216 0.96 7.33 17.55
N GLU A 217 0.52 7.00 16.35
CA GLU A 217 1.13 7.43 15.09
C GLU A 217 0.46 8.69 14.49
N CYS A 218 -0.60 9.21 15.11
CA CYS A 218 -1.36 10.37 14.64
C CYS A 218 -0.91 11.67 15.33
N PRO A 219 -1.03 12.83 14.64
CA PRO A 219 -0.98 14.12 15.32
C PRO A 219 -2.16 14.26 16.28
N VAL A 220 -1.87 14.50 17.57
CA VAL A 220 -2.87 14.60 18.62
C VAL A 220 -2.71 15.95 19.33
N CYS A 221 -3.85 16.60 19.62
CA CYS A 221 -3.96 17.81 20.42
C CYS A 221 -4.90 17.56 21.61
N TYR A 222 -4.64 18.25 22.73
CA TYR A 222 -5.54 18.27 23.87
C TYR A 222 -6.19 19.63 23.98
N SER A 223 -7.53 19.65 24.07
CA SER A 223 -8.31 20.88 23.95
C SER A 223 -8.01 21.94 25.03
N HIS A 224 -7.51 21.52 26.18
CA HIS A 224 -7.20 22.40 27.32
C HIS A 224 -5.74 22.88 27.31
N LEU A 225 -4.85 22.24 26.51
CA LEU A 225 -3.41 22.53 26.47
C LEU A 225 -2.99 23.35 25.24
N HIS A 226 -3.80 23.37 24.17
CA HIS A 226 -3.40 23.92 22.88
C HIS A 226 -4.32 25.06 22.44
N SER A 227 -3.72 26.19 22.10
CA SER A 227 -4.39 27.27 21.38
C SER A 227 -4.66 26.89 19.91
N ALA A 228 -5.51 27.64 19.21
CA ALA A 228 -5.75 27.44 17.78
C ALA A 228 -4.45 27.46 16.97
N LYS A 229 -3.51 28.35 17.28
CA LYS A 229 -2.20 28.43 16.63
C LYS A 229 -1.37 27.17 16.82
N GLU A 230 -1.32 26.62 18.02
CA GLU A 230 -0.58 25.40 18.34
C GLU A 230 -1.19 24.20 17.64
N ILE A 231 -2.53 24.12 17.56
CA ILE A 231 -3.20 23.04 16.79
C ILE A 231 -2.84 23.13 15.31
N VAL A 232 -2.81 24.33 14.72
CA VAL A 232 -2.38 24.51 13.32
C VAL A 232 -0.94 24.03 13.13
N GLN A 233 -0.05 24.33 14.09
CA GLN A 233 1.35 23.85 14.06
C GLN A 233 1.43 22.33 14.15
N VAL A 234 0.62 21.67 14.98
CA VAL A 234 0.56 20.21 15.09
C VAL A 234 0.09 19.58 13.78
N VAL A 235 -0.92 20.16 13.11
CA VAL A 235 -1.38 19.68 11.79
C VAL A 235 -0.28 19.79 10.73
N ASP A 236 0.44 20.92 10.71
CA ASP A 236 1.53 21.18 9.76
C ASP A 236 2.72 20.24 10.00
N GLN A 237 3.19 20.14 11.23
CA GLN A 237 4.32 19.28 11.61
C GLN A 237 4.03 17.79 11.41
N GLY A 238 2.78 17.37 11.63
CA GLY A 238 2.35 15.99 11.47
C GLY A 238 2.33 15.52 10.02
N LYS A 239 2.33 16.43 9.02
CA LYS A 239 2.35 16.15 7.56
C LYS A 239 1.25 15.21 7.07
N LEU A 240 0.24 14.92 7.90
CA LEU A 240 -0.91 14.09 7.56
C LEU A 240 -2.13 14.89 7.15
N GLY A 241 -2.08 16.23 7.33
CA GLY A 241 -3.15 17.15 6.98
C GLY A 241 -4.32 17.19 7.96
N PHE A 242 -4.17 16.60 9.15
CA PHE A 242 -5.15 16.63 10.24
C PHE A 242 -4.47 16.51 11.62
N ALA A 243 -5.24 16.78 12.69
CA ALA A 243 -4.92 16.40 14.07
C ALA A 243 -6.20 15.92 14.76
N LEU A 244 -6.09 14.89 15.60
CA LEU A 244 -7.14 14.46 16.51
C LEU A 244 -7.15 15.38 17.72
N VAL A 245 -8.33 15.82 18.17
CA VAL A 245 -8.49 16.63 19.38
C VAL A 245 -9.15 15.78 20.46
N LEU A 246 -8.42 15.58 21.56
CA LEU A 246 -8.81 14.67 22.62
C LEU A 246 -8.99 15.40 23.95
N LYS A 247 -9.74 14.77 24.85
CA LYS A 247 -9.68 15.02 26.31
C LYS A 247 -8.50 14.26 26.91
N ASP A 248 -8.17 14.58 28.16
CA ASP A 248 -7.09 13.92 28.92
C ASP A 248 -7.28 12.42 29.10
N ASP A 249 -8.53 11.98 29.14
CA ASP A 249 -8.89 10.57 29.24
C ASP A 249 -8.81 9.84 27.89
N GLY A 250 -8.42 10.52 26.80
CA GLY A 250 -8.32 9.97 25.46
C GLY A 250 -9.64 10.00 24.66
N LYS A 251 -10.70 10.58 25.21
CA LYS A 251 -11.98 10.69 24.50
C LYS A 251 -11.88 11.68 23.34
N LEU A 252 -12.34 11.25 22.17
CA LEU A 252 -12.39 12.09 20.98
C LEU A 252 -13.42 13.22 21.17
N ILE A 253 -13.00 14.47 20.96
CA ILE A 253 -13.89 15.62 20.96
C ILE A 253 -13.99 16.32 19.62
N GLY A 254 -13.07 16.03 18.70
CA GLY A 254 -13.11 16.57 17.35
C GLY A 254 -11.88 16.20 16.54
N ILE A 255 -11.90 16.71 15.32
CA ILE A 255 -10.77 16.66 14.39
C ILE A 255 -10.53 18.06 13.81
N VAL A 256 -9.29 18.41 13.57
CA VAL A 256 -8.91 19.60 12.81
C VAL A 256 -8.19 19.16 11.55
N SER A 257 -8.76 19.46 10.40
CA SER A 257 -8.12 19.21 9.11
C SER A 257 -7.63 20.52 8.47
N SER A 258 -6.75 20.40 7.47
CA SER A 258 -6.32 21.55 6.66
C SER A 258 -7.52 22.29 6.02
N ALA A 259 -8.60 21.55 5.71
CA ALA A 259 -9.84 22.15 5.20
C ALA A 259 -10.57 22.96 6.26
N ASP A 260 -10.61 22.49 7.51
CA ASP A 260 -11.26 23.20 8.62
C ASP A 260 -10.46 24.45 8.99
N ILE A 261 -9.13 24.37 9.01
CA ILE A 261 -8.26 25.54 9.22
C ILE A 261 -8.53 26.59 8.15
N ARG A 262 -8.56 26.20 6.88
CA ARG A 262 -8.87 27.14 5.78
C ARG A 262 -10.25 27.80 5.94
N LYS A 263 -11.28 27.04 6.34
CA LYS A 263 -12.61 27.58 6.60
C LYS A 263 -12.60 28.58 7.76
N GLY A 264 -11.91 28.26 8.86
CA GLY A 264 -11.78 29.16 10.00
C GLY A 264 -11.05 30.45 9.66
N VAL A 265 -9.95 30.37 8.89
CA VAL A 265 -9.22 31.53 8.39
C VAL A 265 -10.11 32.40 7.50
N LEU A 266 -10.85 31.81 6.56
CA LEU A 266 -11.76 32.58 5.68
C LEU A 266 -12.86 33.27 6.47
N LYS A 267 -13.40 32.64 7.52
CA LYS A 267 -14.44 33.21 8.38
C LYS A 267 -13.93 34.41 9.20
N LYS A 268 -12.66 34.44 9.55
CA LYS A 268 -12.01 35.47 10.38
C LYS A 268 -10.88 36.18 9.60
N TRP A 269 -11.06 36.36 8.29
CA TRP A 269 -10.01 36.86 7.41
C TRP A 269 -9.45 38.21 7.82
N ASP A 270 -10.31 39.13 8.26
CA ASP A 270 -9.93 40.50 8.65
C ASP A 270 -9.30 40.55 10.07
N GLU A 271 -9.52 39.52 10.88
CA GLU A 271 -9.07 39.46 12.27
C GLU A 271 -8.50 38.06 12.62
N PRO A 272 -7.46 37.62 11.93
CA PRO A 272 -6.94 36.25 12.07
C PRO A 272 -6.41 35.94 13.48
N GLN A 273 -6.05 36.96 14.26
CA GLN A 273 -5.63 36.82 15.65
C GLN A 273 -6.77 36.41 16.61
N GLN A 274 -8.03 36.55 16.17
CA GLN A 274 -9.23 36.16 16.94
C GLN A 274 -9.69 34.73 16.61
N ILE A 275 -8.96 33.99 15.76
CA ILE A 275 -9.26 32.57 15.46
C ILE A 275 -9.06 31.78 16.75
N ASN A 276 -10.09 31.06 17.14
CA ASN A 276 -10.06 30.13 18.28
C ASN A 276 -10.32 28.68 17.81
N ILE A 277 -10.21 27.73 18.75
CA ILE A 277 -10.33 26.30 18.44
C ILE A 277 -11.69 25.98 17.80
N SER A 278 -12.77 26.59 18.25
CA SER A 278 -14.12 26.33 17.73
C SER A 278 -14.31 26.80 16.28
N ASP A 279 -13.46 27.70 15.78
CA ASP A 279 -13.52 28.17 14.39
C ASP A 279 -12.88 27.16 13.40
N ILE A 280 -11.97 26.33 13.91
CA ILE A 280 -11.15 25.40 13.09
C ILE A 280 -11.37 23.92 13.44
N MET A 281 -12.20 23.59 14.42
CA MET A 281 -12.44 22.22 14.86
C MET A 281 -13.81 21.71 14.37
N ASN A 282 -13.80 20.55 13.72
CA ASN A 282 -15.02 19.79 13.51
C ASN A 282 -15.32 18.95 14.77
N THR A 283 -16.34 19.34 15.50
CA THR A 283 -16.75 18.70 16.77
C THR A 283 -17.63 17.47 16.58
N SER A 284 -18.06 17.19 15.34
CA SER A 284 -18.91 16.03 15.01
C SER A 284 -18.34 15.31 13.78
N PRO A 285 -17.09 14.84 13.87
CA PRO A 285 -16.50 14.08 12.76
C PRO A 285 -17.23 12.75 12.55
N LEU A 286 -17.29 12.32 11.30
CA LEU A 286 -17.72 10.95 11.02
C LEU A 286 -16.71 9.98 11.64
N THR A 287 -17.17 9.09 12.50
CA THR A 287 -16.34 8.10 13.19
C THR A 287 -16.74 6.69 12.85
N ILE A 288 -15.84 5.72 13.07
CA ILE A 288 -16.11 4.29 12.94
C ILE A 288 -15.54 3.53 14.13
N LEU A 289 -16.17 2.42 14.51
CA LEU A 289 -15.65 1.55 15.56
C LEU A 289 -14.41 0.78 15.07
N GLU A 290 -13.44 0.57 15.95
CA GLU A 290 -12.27 -0.26 15.67
C GLU A 290 -12.59 -1.70 15.28
N THR A 291 -13.71 -2.22 15.78
CA THR A 291 -14.22 -3.57 15.51
C THR A 291 -15.06 -3.66 14.25
N ALA A 292 -15.40 -2.52 13.63
CA ALA A 292 -16.16 -2.52 12.39
C ALA A 292 -15.38 -3.19 11.24
N THR A 293 -16.10 -3.78 10.31
CA THR A 293 -15.55 -4.44 9.13
C THR A 293 -15.33 -3.44 7.98
N VAL A 294 -14.55 -3.85 6.98
CA VAL A 294 -14.38 -3.08 5.72
C VAL A 294 -15.73 -2.86 5.04
N VAL A 295 -16.64 -3.82 5.10
CA VAL A 295 -18.00 -3.70 4.51
C VAL A 295 -18.79 -2.60 5.21
N GLU A 296 -18.74 -2.53 6.55
CA GLU A 296 -19.40 -1.46 7.30
C GLU A 296 -18.79 -0.09 7.01
N LEU A 297 -17.46 0.00 6.88
CA LEU A 297 -16.76 1.21 6.45
C LEU A 297 -17.28 1.69 5.09
N LEU A 298 -17.34 0.81 4.10
CA LEU A 298 -17.81 1.16 2.76
C LEU A 298 -19.27 1.57 2.74
N LYS A 299 -20.13 0.89 3.50
CA LYS A 299 -21.54 1.28 3.66
C LYS A 299 -21.64 2.69 4.26
N LEU A 300 -20.87 2.96 5.31
CA LEU A 300 -20.86 4.27 5.97
C LEU A 300 -20.43 5.38 5.00
N ILE A 301 -19.35 5.18 4.21
CA ILE A 301 -18.87 6.15 3.23
C ILE A 301 -19.92 6.42 2.14
N LYS A 302 -20.61 5.38 1.67
CA LYS A 302 -21.66 5.51 0.65
C LYS A 302 -22.83 6.39 1.09
N THR A 303 -23.08 6.51 2.38
CA THR A 303 -24.14 7.38 2.91
C THR A 303 -23.73 8.86 3.01
N CYS A 304 -22.43 9.16 2.85
CA CYS A 304 -21.92 10.52 2.96
C CYS A 304 -22.18 11.32 1.69
N SER A 305 -22.69 12.54 1.86
CA SER A 305 -22.89 13.51 0.77
C SER A 305 -21.63 14.36 0.48
N PHE A 306 -20.53 14.11 1.18
CA PHE A 306 -19.27 14.85 1.06
C PHE A 306 -18.09 13.88 1.00
N PRO A 307 -16.95 14.28 0.40
CA PRO A 307 -15.74 13.47 0.35
C PRO A 307 -15.17 13.25 1.76
N VAL A 308 -15.03 11.98 2.16
CA VAL A 308 -14.40 11.60 3.43
C VAL A 308 -12.92 11.37 3.18
N MET A 309 -12.07 12.25 3.69
CA MET A 309 -10.61 12.12 3.59
C MET A 309 -10.00 11.45 4.83
N TYR A 310 -10.58 11.74 6.00
CA TYR A 310 -10.13 11.24 7.29
C TYR A 310 -11.34 10.78 8.09
N MET A 311 -11.23 9.60 8.71
CA MET A 311 -12.28 9.07 9.56
C MET A 311 -11.65 8.57 10.87
N PRO A 312 -11.83 9.31 11.99
CA PRO A 312 -11.36 8.86 13.29
C PRO A 312 -11.98 7.51 13.66
N VAL A 313 -11.13 6.64 14.19
CA VAL A 313 -11.51 5.33 14.71
C VAL A 313 -11.61 5.41 16.22
N VAL A 314 -12.73 4.92 16.76
CA VAL A 314 -13.00 4.96 18.20
C VAL A 314 -13.28 3.56 18.74
N ASN A 315 -13.00 3.36 20.02
CA ASN A 315 -13.46 2.15 20.73
C ASN A 315 -14.91 2.33 21.21
N SER A 316 -15.45 1.31 21.88
CA SER A 316 -16.85 1.27 22.37
C SER A 316 -17.21 2.36 23.39
N ILE A 317 -16.22 2.99 24.03
CA ILE A 317 -16.40 4.08 25.01
C ILE A 317 -16.09 5.46 24.42
N GLY A 318 -15.78 5.54 23.11
CA GLY A 318 -15.56 6.80 22.39
C GLY A 318 -14.15 7.37 22.51
N HIS A 319 -13.16 6.60 22.95
CA HIS A 319 -11.76 7.01 22.91
C HIS A 319 -11.22 6.83 21.49
N ALA A 320 -10.42 7.78 21.03
CA ALA A 320 -9.76 7.67 19.75
C ALA A 320 -8.63 6.62 19.82
N VAL A 321 -8.72 5.60 18.98
CA VAL A 321 -7.73 4.52 18.89
C VAL A 321 -6.93 4.58 17.57
N GLY A 322 -7.36 5.39 16.62
CA GLY A 322 -6.67 5.57 15.34
C GLY A 322 -7.45 6.41 14.34
N ILE A 323 -7.06 6.30 13.08
CA ILE A 323 -7.71 6.97 11.95
C ILE A 323 -7.65 6.12 10.68
N ILE A 324 -8.66 6.21 9.83
CA ILE A 324 -8.60 5.81 8.43
C ILE A 324 -8.30 7.03 7.58
N ASN A 325 -7.26 6.95 6.76
CA ASN A 325 -6.85 7.99 5.83
C ASN A 325 -7.06 7.51 4.39
N PHE A 326 -7.99 8.16 3.68
CA PHE A 326 -8.35 7.82 2.29
C PHE A 326 -7.49 8.53 1.24
N ALA A 327 -6.57 9.42 1.62
CA ALA A 327 -5.71 10.13 0.68
C ALA A 327 -4.85 9.19 -0.18
N HIS A 328 -4.50 8.02 0.34
CA HIS A 328 -3.70 7.03 -0.37
C HIS A 328 -4.50 6.23 -1.41
N LEU A 329 -5.83 6.09 -1.26
CA LEU A 329 -6.69 5.47 -2.28
C LEU A 329 -6.64 6.24 -3.60
N ILE A 330 -6.61 7.59 -3.52
CA ILE A 330 -6.57 8.46 -4.68
C ILE A 330 -5.19 8.39 -5.37
N LYS A 331 -4.11 8.27 -4.60
CA LYS A 331 -2.74 8.18 -5.16
C LYS A 331 -2.43 6.84 -5.80
N GLY A 332 -3.10 5.78 -5.40
CA GLY A 332 -2.92 4.44 -5.97
C GLY A 332 -3.70 4.19 -7.26
N GLU A 333 -4.55 5.14 -7.67
CA GLU A 333 -5.36 5.06 -8.89
C GLU A 333 -4.84 5.98 -10.03
N ILE A 334 -3.71 6.68 -9.82
CA ILE A 334 -3.02 7.53 -10.81
C ILE A 334 -1.65 6.86 -11.12
#